data_e84c0c8cbb40b3c949e53124e51645ef
#
_entry.id   e84c0c8cbb40b3c949e53124e51645ef
#
_cell.length_a   1.000
_cell.length_b   1.000
_cell.length_c   1.000
_cell.angle_alpha   90.00
_cell.angle_beta   90.00
_cell.angle_gamma   90.00
#
_symmetry.space_group_name_H-M   'P 1'
#
loop_
_entity.id
_entity.type
_entity.pdbx_description
1 polymer ?
#
loop_
_entity_poly.entity_id
_entity_poly.type
_entity_poly.pdbx_seq_one_letter_code
_entity_poly.pdbx_strand_id
1 'polypeptide(L)' 'VFFGYATKTDGETIKLEGARNCLYWSKDMRGFMGLASIGPSKDCRIGPRADIELRSITAVLDVVAEAVKRWEDAP' A
#
# COMPACT_ATOMS: atom_id res chain seq x y z
N VAL A 1 2.27 -6.62 0.99
CA VAL A 1 2.16 -5.19 1.30
C VAL A 1 0.92 -4.62 0.64
N PHE A 2 0.11 -3.95 1.43
CA PHE A 2 -1.17 -3.41 0.99
C PHE A 2 -1.21 -1.91 1.18
N PHE A 3 -1.75 -1.23 0.19
CA PHE A 3 -2.14 0.17 0.27
C PHE A 3 -3.66 0.24 0.37
N GLY A 4 -4.18 1.16 1.17
CA GLY A 4 -5.62 1.37 1.24
C GLY A 4 -5.97 2.50 2.19
N TYR A 5 -7.27 2.70 2.36
CA TYR A 5 -7.79 3.77 3.21
C TYR A 5 -8.38 3.16 4.48
N ALA A 6 -7.91 3.66 5.62
CA ALA A 6 -8.34 3.19 6.92
C ALA A 6 -8.76 4.36 7.81
N THR A 7 -9.76 4.13 8.67
CA THR A 7 -10.18 5.13 9.65
C THR A 7 -9.45 4.96 10.98
N LYS A 8 -8.95 3.74 11.26
CA LYS A 8 -8.20 3.43 12.46
C LYS A 8 -6.96 2.64 12.08
N THR A 9 -5.84 3.00 12.68
CA THR A 9 -4.56 2.32 12.44
C THR A 9 -3.92 1.81 13.73
N ASP A 10 -4.62 1.91 14.84
CA ASP A 10 -4.18 1.34 16.11
C ASP A 10 -4.66 -0.10 16.24
N GLY A 11 -3.90 -0.93 16.95
CA GLY A 11 -4.23 -2.32 17.18
C GLY A 11 -3.67 -3.24 16.12
N GLU A 12 -4.01 -4.52 16.23
CA GLU A 12 -3.46 -5.57 15.38
C GLU A 12 -4.32 -5.93 14.17
N THR A 13 -5.49 -5.31 14.06
CA THR A 13 -6.42 -5.53 12.96
C THR A 13 -6.73 -4.21 12.29
N ILE A 14 -6.73 -4.21 10.97
CA ILE A 14 -7.05 -3.02 10.20
C ILE A 14 -7.98 -3.38 9.05
N LYS A 15 -9.00 -2.55 8.85
CA LYS A 15 -9.87 -2.68 7.69
C LYS A 15 -9.45 -1.62 6.67
N LEU A 16 -9.13 -2.06 5.47
CA LEU A 16 -8.74 -1.18 4.37
C LEU A 16 -9.83 -1.17 3.31
N GLU A 17 -10.24 0.03 2.91
CA GLU A 17 -11.17 0.22 1.80
C GLU A 17 -10.39 0.55 0.54
N GLY A 18 -10.82 -0.02 -0.58
CA GLY A 18 -10.16 0.17 -1.86
C GLY A 18 -8.70 -0.26 -1.82
N ALA A 19 -8.41 -1.34 -1.10
CA ALA A 19 -7.05 -1.80 -0.91
C ALA A 19 -6.46 -2.38 -2.19
N ARG A 20 -5.17 -2.18 -2.37
CA ARG A 20 -4.41 -2.76 -3.47
C ARG A 20 -3.18 -3.44 -2.90
N ASN A 21 -2.90 -4.64 -3.36
CA ASN A 21 -1.71 -5.38 -2.94
C ASN A 21 -0.58 -5.11 -3.93
N CYS A 22 0.61 -4.84 -3.39
CA CYS A 22 1.81 -4.79 -4.21
C CYS A 22 2.30 -6.23 -4.38
N LEU A 23 2.12 -6.77 -5.59
CA LEU A 23 2.50 -8.14 -5.90
C LEU A 23 4.00 -8.27 -6.19
N TYR A 24 4.60 -7.20 -6.68
CA TYR A 24 6.02 -7.15 -7.00
C TYR A 24 6.47 -5.69 -6.99
N TRP A 25 7.65 -5.43 -6.42
CA TRP A 25 8.32 -4.14 -6.56
C TRP A 25 9.76 -4.36 -7.02
N SER A 26 10.23 -3.43 -7.84
CA SER A 26 11.60 -3.44 -8.36
C SER A 26 12.59 -2.94 -7.30
N LYS A 27 13.87 -3.21 -7.51
CA LYS A 27 14.94 -2.84 -6.58
C LYS A 27 14.99 -1.34 -6.29
N ASP A 28 14.66 -0.53 -7.27
CA ASP A 28 14.69 0.93 -7.15
C ASP A 28 13.62 1.48 -6.20
N MET A 29 12.64 0.67 -5.83
CA MET A 29 11.65 1.06 -4.82
C MET A 29 12.22 1.07 -3.41
N ARG A 30 13.35 0.40 -3.18
CA ARG A 30 14.00 0.35 -1.88
C ARG A 30 13.13 -0.29 -0.80
N GLY A 31 12.38 -1.31 -1.18
CA GLY A 31 11.53 -2.07 -0.28
C GLY A 31 10.19 -1.42 -0.01
N PHE A 32 9.49 -1.91 1.01
CA PHE A 32 8.12 -1.45 1.28
C PHE A 32 8.06 -0.01 1.82
N MET A 33 9.11 0.47 2.45
CA MET A 33 9.14 1.85 2.91
C MET A 33 9.18 2.82 1.72
N GLY A 34 9.85 2.45 0.63
CA GLY A 34 9.84 3.24 -0.59
C GLY A 34 8.47 3.32 -1.23
N LEU A 35 7.66 2.27 -1.07
CA LEU A 35 6.28 2.28 -1.57
C LEU A 35 5.42 3.30 -0.84
N ALA A 36 5.74 3.63 0.41
CA ALA A 36 5.03 4.64 1.17
C ALA A 36 5.52 6.07 0.87
N SER A 37 6.80 6.25 0.60
CA SER A 37 7.39 7.57 0.41
C SER A 37 7.46 8.01 -1.05
N ILE A 38 7.62 7.07 -1.97
CA ILE A 38 7.74 7.35 -3.40
C ILE A 38 6.50 6.89 -4.16
N GLY A 39 5.95 5.75 -3.75
CA GLY A 39 4.87 5.09 -4.45
C GLY A 39 5.39 4.12 -5.50
N PRO A 40 4.52 3.24 -6.00
CA PRO A 40 4.94 2.24 -6.98
C PRO A 40 5.35 2.87 -8.30
N SER A 41 6.43 2.34 -8.88
CA SER A 41 6.85 2.70 -10.22
C SER A 41 6.11 1.86 -11.27
N LYS A 42 6.33 2.17 -12.53
CA LYS A 42 5.75 1.39 -13.63
C LYS A 42 6.24 -0.06 -13.67
N ASP A 43 7.37 -0.34 -13.01
CA ASP A 43 7.93 -1.69 -12.96
C ASP A 43 7.36 -2.52 -11.83
N CYS A 44 6.55 -1.92 -10.96
CA CYS A 44 5.84 -2.64 -9.91
C CYS A 44 4.57 -3.26 -10.46
N ARG A 45 4.12 -4.35 -9.82
CA ARG A 45 2.86 -4.98 -10.15
C ARG A 45 1.90 -4.78 -9.00
N ILE A 46 0.80 -4.09 -9.29
CA ILE A 46 -0.20 -3.73 -8.29
C ILE A 46 -1.50 -4.45 -8.64
N GLY A 47 -2.09 -5.12 -7.66
CA GLY A 47 -3.31 -5.87 -7.84
C GLY A 47 -4.56 -4.99 -7.93
N PRO A 48 -5.71 -5.59 -8.21
CA PRO A 48 -6.98 -4.87 -8.29
C PRO A 48 -7.42 -4.38 -6.92
N ARG A 49 -8.38 -3.46 -6.90
CA ARG A 49 -8.93 -2.94 -5.66
C ARG A 49 -9.90 -3.93 -5.02
N ALA A 50 -9.82 -4.02 -3.70
CA ALA A 50 -10.79 -4.79 -2.92
C ALA A 50 -10.78 -4.26 -1.49
N ASP A 51 -11.90 -4.43 -0.80
CA ASP A 51 -11.93 -4.15 0.63
C ASP A 51 -11.41 -5.37 1.36
N ILE A 52 -10.54 -5.16 2.34
CA ILE A 52 -9.91 -6.26 3.05
C ILE A 52 -9.74 -5.93 4.53
N GLU A 53 -9.84 -6.95 5.37
CA GLU A 53 -9.49 -6.83 6.77
C GLU A 53 -8.21 -7.63 6.99
N LEU A 54 -7.17 -6.93 7.45
CA LEU A 54 -5.88 -7.54 7.75
C LEU A 54 -5.79 -7.77 9.26
N ARG A 55 -5.34 -8.94 9.65
CA ARG A 55 -5.18 -9.33 11.05
C ARG A 55 -3.72 -9.60 11.36
N SER A 56 -3.36 -9.38 12.62
CA SER A 56 -1.99 -9.59 13.11
C SER A 56 -0.99 -8.75 12.31
N ILE A 57 -1.33 -7.50 12.06
CA ILE A 57 -0.45 -6.57 11.34
C ILE A 57 0.75 -6.23 12.22
N THR A 58 1.89 -6.03 11.59
CA THR A 58 3.14 -5.73 12.29
C THR A 58 3.62 -4.30 12.08
N ALA A 59 3.20 -3.66 11.01
CA ALA A 59 3.61 -2.29 10.72
C ALA A 59 2.57 -1.58 9.86
N VAL A 60 2.38 -0.31 10.14
CA VAL A 60 1.55 0.59 9.35
C VAL A 60 2.39 1.82 9.04
N LEU A 61 2.45 2.18 7.76
CA LEU A 61 3.20 3.36 7.32
C LEU A 61 2.23 4.37 6.73
N ASP A 62 2.48 5.64 7.05
CA ASP A 62 1.76 6.73 6.41
C ASP A 62 2.30 6.89 4.99
N VAL A 63 1.38 7.06 4.05
CA VAL A 63 1.74 7.20 2.64
C VAL A 63 1.67 8.68 2.27
N VAL A 64 2.76 9.22 1.73
CA VAL A 64 2.79 10.63 1.33
C VAL A 64 1.88 10.88 0.13
N ALA A 65 1.39 12.12 0.00
CA ALA A 65 0.39 12.46 -1.01
C ALA A 65 0.79 12.07 -2.44
N GLU A 66 2.04 12.29 -2.80
CA GLU A 66 2.53 11.92 -4.14
C GLU A 66 2.54 10.41 -4.36
N ALA A 67 2.84 9.65 -3.32
CA ALA A 67 2.82 8.20 -3.39
C ALA A 67 1.39 7.66 -3.50
N VAL A 68 0.44 8.28 -2.79
CA VAL A 68 -0.98 7.92 -2.88
C VAL A 68 -1.43 7.96 -4.34
N LYS A 69 -1.08 9.02 -5.04
CA LYS A 69 -1.48 9.18 -6.45
C LYS A 69 -0.93 8.05 -7.31
N ARG A 70 0.33 7.66 -7.10
CA ARG A 70 0.93 6.57 -7.87
C ARG A 70 0.25 5.22 -7.59
N TRP A 71 -0.16 4.99 -6.35
CA TRP A 71 -0.90 3.79 -5.99
C TRP A 71 -2.27 3.76 -6.68
N GLU A 72 -2.97 4.90 -6.68
CA GLU A 72 -4.29 4.99 -7.29
C GLU A 72 -4.25 4.85 -8.80
N ASP A 73 -3.23 5.42 -9.43
CA ASP A 73 -3.09 5.45 -10.89
C ASP A 73 -2.46 4.18 -11.47
N ALA A 74 -1.93 3.29 -10.64
CA ALA A 74 -1.29 2.06 -11.12
C ALA A 74 -2.30 1.21 -11.90
N PRO A 75 -1.89 0.63 -13.06
CA PRO A 75 -2.79 -0.17 -13.90
C PRO A 75 -3.34 -1.39 -13.19
#